data_5b9aeef4449d9a8ba48f1e4093b2a24b
#
_entry.id   5b9aeef4449d9a8ba48f1e4093b2a24b
#
_cell.length_a   1.000
_cell.length_b   1.000
_cell.length_c   1.000
_cell.angle_alpha   90.00
_cell.angle_beta   90.00
_cell.angle_gamma   90.00
#
_symmetry.space_group_name_H-M   'P 1'
#
loop_
_entity.id
_entity.type
_entity.pdbx_description
1 polymer ?
#
loop_
_entity_poly.entity_id
_entity_poly.type
_entity_poly.pdbx_seq_one_letter_code
_entity_poly.pdbx_strand_id
1 'polypeptide(L)'
;MIKYFFDTFNNKKQQPGLILKTSMGRNSYLSREQILDKILQIKKVYPSNTKFPNVYLINGSLSDHEMNELYNHPKVKAMVSITKGEGFGRPLLEFCLSKKPLIVSGWSGHMDFVEPGLAVVLGGQLENVHQSAANQWLKAEYQWFQVNPKQAKDAFKNVFSNYKKFVGPAKKQGHYIKTEFSYDKMKDLVGNILNANIPEFATELKLNLPSMDTPSLTTPTLKTV
;
A
#
# COMPACT_ATOMS: atom_id res chain seq x y z
N MET A 1 8.39 11.21 -7.46
CA MET A 1 7.02 11.56 -7.87
C MET A 1 6.83 13.07 -8.00
N ILE A 2 6.98 13.89 -6.95
CA ILE A 2 6.69 15.36 -6.98
C ILE A 2 7.47 16.07 -8.10
N LYS A 3 8.76 15.75 -8.27
CA LYS A 3 9.57 16.32 -9.36
C LYS A 3 8.95 16.03 -10.73
N TYR A 4 8.52 14.80 -11.02
CA TYR A 4 7.88 14.45 -12.29
C TYR A 4 6.56 15.19 -12.49
N PHE A 5 5.80 15.41 -11.41
CA PHE A 5 4.58 16.19 -11.45
C PHE A 5 4.86 17.65 -11.82
N PHE A 6 5.84 18.28 -11.19
CA PHE A 6 6.27 19.63 -11.54
C PHE A 6 6.80 19.71 -12.97
N ASP A 7 7.71 18.81 -13.37
CA ASP A 7 8.24 18.77 -14.75
C ASP A 7 7.12 18.67 -15.80
N THR A 8 5.99 18.05 -15.46
CA THR A 8 4.86 17.88 -16.37
C THR A 8 3.96 19.12 -16.44
N PHE A 9 3.70 19.78 -15.31
CA PHE A 9 2.63 20.77 -15.22
C PHE A 9 3.09 22.20 -14.91
N ASN A 10 4.38 22.44 -14.65
CA ASN A 10 4.89 23.79 -14.47
C ASN A 10 4.57 24.68 -15.68
N ASN A 11 4.24 25.92 -15.39
CA ASN A 11 3.99 26.97 -16.39
C ASN A 11 2.83 26.66 -17.38
N LYS A 12 2.01 25.63 -17.10
CA LYS A 12 0.83 25.35 -17.93
C LYS A 12 -0.32 26.29 -17.56
N LYS A 13 -1.17 26.60 -18.55
CA LYS A 13 -2.37 27.41 -18.34
C LYS A 13 -3.39 26.70 -17.44
N GLN A 14 -3.51 25.39 -17.60
CA GLN A 14 -4.33 24.53 -16.75
C GLN A 14 -3.42 23.53 -16.03
N GLN A 15 -3.54 23.48 -14.71
CA GLN A 15 -2.71 22.63 -13.85
C GLN A 15 -3.62 21.84 -12.90
N PRO A 16 -3.40 20.53 -12.76
CA PRO A 16 -4.05 19.76 -11.70
C PRO A 16 -3.43 20.11 -10.34
N GLY A 17 -4.16 19.85 -9.26
CA GLY A 17 -3.61 19.82 -7.90
C GLY A 17 -3.09 18.43 -7.56
N LEU A 18 -2.04 18.36 -6.75
CA LEU A 18 -1.54 17.13 -6.16
C LEU A 18 -1.87 17.09 -4.66
N ILE A 19 -2.62 16.09 -4.22
CA ILE A 19 -2.83 15.82 -2.80
C ILE A 19 -1.76 14.80 -2.36
N LEU A 20 -0.95 15.21 -1.39
CA LEU A 20 0.01 14.34 -0.70
C LEU A 20 -0.55 13.97 0.65
N LYS A 21 -0.99 12.72 0.80
CA LYS A 21 -1.33 12.13 2.09
C LYS A 21 -0.12 11.34 2.59
N THR A 22 0.52 11.82 3.63
CA THR A 22 1.76 11.21 4.14
C THR A 22 2.01 11.58 5.60
N SER A 23 2.88 10.82 6.26
CA SER A 23 3.41 11.13 7.58
C SER A 23 4.86 10.60 7.67
N MET A 24 5.63 11.14 8.59
CA MET A 24 7.01 10.67 8.86
C MET A 24 7.07 9.83 10.15
N GLY A 25 6.14 8.90 10.30
CA GLY A 25 6.07 7.97 11.44
C GLY A 25 5.44 8.53 12.72
N ARG A 26 5.46 9.84 12.91
CA ARG A 26 4.75 10.53 14.00
C ARG A 26 3.92 11.66 13.41
N ASN A 27 2.66 11.77 13.85
CA ASN A 27 1.74 12.83 13.41
C ASN A 27 2.04 14.12 14.19
N SER A 28 3.23 14.68 14.00
CA SER A 28 3.67 15.88 14.69
C SER A 28 3.75 17.09 13.76
N TYR A 29 3.70 18.28 14.33
CA TYR A 29 3.97 19.53 13.60
C TYR A 29 5.35 19.51 12.93
N LEU A 30 6.36 18.98 13.62
CA LEU A 30 7.71 18.87 13.08
C LEU A 30 7.77 17.97 11.83
N SER A 31 7.03 16.85 11.82
CA SER A 31 6.90 16.01 10.63
C SER A 31 6.33 16.76 9.44
N ARG A 32 5.31 17.58 9.69
CA ARG A 32 4.68 18.41 8.67
C ARG A 32 5.67 19.41 8.07
N GLU A 33 6.39 20.15 8.90
CA GLU A 33 7.40 21.13 8.46
C GLU A 33 8.52 20.45 7.65
N GLN A 34 9.02 19.31 8.10
CA GLN A 34 10.04 18.55 7.36
C GLN A 34 9.56 18.13 5.95
N ILE A 35 8.28 17.78 5.81
CA ILE A 35 7.72 17.43 4.49
C ILE A 35 7.61 18.67 3.62
N LEU A 36 7.16 19.81 4.18
CA LEU A 36 7.07 21.09 3.47
C LEU A 36 8.44 21.55 3.01
N ASP A 37 9.46 21.44 3.85
CA ASP A 37 10.84 21.80 3.50
C ASP A 37 11.36 20.97 2.33
N LYS A 38 11.10 19.66 2.32
CA LYS A 38 11.45 18.79 1.18
C LYS A 38 10.77 19.24 -0.12
N ILE A 39 9.50 19.63 -0.05
CA ILE A 39 8.77 20.15 -1.23
C ILE A 39 9.40 21.46 -1.70
N LEU A 40 9.74 22.35 -0.76
CA LEU A 40 10.41 23.62 -1.07
C LEU A 40 11.80 23.41 -1.69
N GLN A 41 12.59 22.44 -1.17
CA GLN A 41 13.88 22.07 -1.76
C GLN A 41 13.73 21.61 -3.21
N ILE A 42 12.71 20.80 -3.50
CA ILE A 42 12.42 20.37 -4.89
C ILE A 42 12.08 21.59 -5.76
N LYS A 43 11.34 22.58 -5.24
CA LYS A 43 11.00 23.80 -6.00
C LYS A 43 12.22 24.66 -6.30
N LYS A 44 13.21 24.70 -5.39
CA LYS A 44 14.43 25.52 -5.55
C LYS A 44 15.29 25.14 -6.76
N VAL A 45 15.13 23.93 -7.32
CA VAL A 45 15.89 23.53 -8.52
C VAL A 45 15.33 24.11 -9.83
N TYR A 46 14.21 24.84 -9.76
CA TYR A 46 13.58 25.46 -10.91
C TYR A 46 13.79 26.98 -10.91
N PRO A 47 13.69 27.66 -12.07
CA PRO A 47 13.79 29.12 -12.14
C PRO A 47 12.80 29.82 -11.20
N SER A 48 13.17 30.98 -10.67
CA SER A 48 12.38 31.73 -9.67
C SER A 48 11.00 32.16 -10.18
N ASN A 49 10.84 32.34 -11.49
CA ASN A 49 9.58 32.72 -12.14
C ASN A 49 8.67 31.54 -12.49
N THR A 50 9.02 30.31 -12.06
CA THR A 50 8.25 29.11 -12.35
C THR A 50 6.90 29.12 -11.66
N LYS A 51 5.81 28.96 -12.43
CA LYS A 51 4.45 28.78 -11.90
C LYS A 51 4.19 27.31 -11.63
N PHE A 52 4.18 26.93 -10.36
CA PHE A 52 3.98 25.55 -9.93
C PHE A 52 2.49 25.20 -9.83
N PRO A 53 2.11 23.95 -10.13
CA PRO A 53 0.81 23.43 -9.74
C PRO A 53 0.71 23.34 -8.20
N ASN A 54 -0.52 23.42 -7.68
CA ASN A 54 -0.75 23.35 -6.24
C ASN A 54 -0.45 21.96 -5.69
N VAL A 55 0.22 21.92 -4.54
CA VAL A 55 0.43 20.71 -3.75
C VAL A 55 -0.23 20.90 -2.39
N TYR A 56 -1.16 20.03 -2.06
CA TYR A 56 -1.91 20.01 -0.80
C TYR A 56 -1.36 18.89 0.08
N LEU A 57 -0.92 19.22 1.27
CA LEU A 57 -0.39 18.25 2.22
C LEU A 57 -1.44 17.89 3.26
N ILE A 58 -1.79 16.60 3.33
CA ILE A 58 -2.53 15.99 4.43
C ILE A 58 -1.51 15.21 5.26
N ASN A 59 -1.07 15.80 6.38
CA ASN A 59 -0.15 15.16 7.31
C ASN A 59 -0.94 14.55 8.47
N GLY A 60 -0.70 13.29 8.75
CA GLY A 60 -1.33 12.59 9.85
C GLY A 60 -2.18 11.39 9.44
N SER A 61 -2.87 10.81 10.41
CA SER A 61 -3.78 9.69 10.20
C SER A 61 -5.17 10.22 9.82
N LEU A 62 -5.83 9.49 8.95
CA LEU A 62 -7.25 9.63 8.64
C LEU A 62 -7.93 8.31 9.05
N SER A 63 -9.15 8.40 9.52
CA SER A 63 -10.01 7.23 9.73
C SER A 63 -10.36 6.57 8.40
N ASP A 64 -10.83 5.33 8.45
CA ASP A 64 -11.26 4.61 7.23
C ASP A 64 -12.40 5.36 6.51
N HIS A 65 -13.30 6.00 7.27
CA HIS A 65 -14.37 6.84 6.71
C HIS A 65 -13.79 8.05 5.97
N GLU A 66 -12.89 8.80 6.58
CA GLU A 66 -12.24 9.98 5.96
C GLU A 66 -11.41 9.58 4.73
N MET A 67 -10.71 8.43 4.78
CA MET A 67 -10.00 7.90 3.62
C MET A 67 -10.96 7.55 2.48
N ASN A 68 -12.09 6.92 2.80
CA ASN A 68 -13.12 6.60 1.80
C ASN A 68 -13.72 7.86 1.18
N GLU A 69 -14.01 8.90 1.99
CA GLU A 69 -14.49 10.18 1.49
C GLU A 69 -13.44 10.85 0.58
N LEU A 70 -12.16 10.83 0.98
CA LEU A 70 -11.08 11.37 0.15
C LEU A 70 -11.00 10.65 -1.20
N TYR A 71 -11.01 9.32 -1.21
CA TYR A 71 -10.95 8.53 -2.45
C TYR A 71 -12.16 8.79 -3.36
N ASN A 72 -13.34 8.91 -2.79
CA ASN A 72 -14.58 9.15 -3.55
C ASN A 72 -14.84 10.63 -3.87
N HIS A 73 -14.08 11.56 -3.27
CA HIS A 73 -14.30 12.99 -3.48
C HIS A 73 -14.31 13.36 -4.99
N PRO A 74 -15.30 14.11 -5.49
CA PRO A 74 -15.48 14.34 -6.92
C PRO A 74 -14.32 15.10 -7.60
N LYS A 75 -13.54 15.87 -6.84
CA LYS A 75 -12.34 16.58 -7.33
C LYS A 75 -11.10 15.66 -7.37
N VAL A 76 -11.06 14.55 -6.64
CA VAL A 76 -10.02 13.54 -6.75
C VAL A 76 -10.28 12.71 -7.99
N LYS A 77 -9.40 12.77 -8.96
CA LYS A 77 -9.60 12.15 -10.28
C LYS A 77 -8.76 10.90 -10.49
N ALA A 78 -7.59 10.83 -9.91
CA ALA A 78 -6.67 9.70 -10.07
C ALA A 78 -5.81 9.54 -8.82
N MET A 79 -5.30 8.35 -8.59
CA MET A 79 -4.23 8.08 -7.62
C MET A 79 -2.94 7.75 -8.34
N VAL A 80 -1.84 8.20 -7.75
CA VAL A 80 -0.49 7.95 -8.26
C VAL A 80 0.36 7.35 -7.14
N SER A 81 0.95 6.19 -7.41
CA SER A 81 1.95 5.58 -6.55
C SER A 81 3.16 5.15 -7.36
N ILE A 82 4.26 5.87 -7.19
CA ILE A 82 5.56 5.56 -7.82
C ILE A 82 6.49 5.05 -6.72
N THR A 83 6.13 3.91 -6.14
CA THR A 83 6.92 3.30 -5.07
C THR A 83 8.15 2.60 -5.62
N LYS A 84 9.15 2.44 -4.79
CA LYS A 84 10.38 1.67 -5.06
C LYS A 84 10.17 0.16 -4.85
N GLY A 85 9.19 -0.19 -4.06
CA GLY A 85 8.67 -1.49 -3.73
C GLY A 85 7.44 -1.33 -2.85
N GLU A 86 6.55 -2.30 -2.89
CA GLU A 86 5.30 -2.31 -2.14
C GLU A 86 5.04 -3.73 -1.65
N GLY A 87 4.72 -3.92 -0.38
CA GLY A 87 4.41 -5.25 0.13
C GLY A 87 3.18 -5.85 -0.56
N PHE A 88 2.06 -5.18 -0.44
CA PHE A 88 0.81 -5.55 -1.13
C PHE A 88 0.15 -4.32 -1.79
N GLY A 89 0.20 -3.16 -1.12
CA GLY A 89 -0.40 -1.95 -1.64
C GLY A 89 -1.88 -1.77 -1.29
N ARG A 90 -2.28 -2.11 -0.05
CA ARG A 90 -3.66 -1.98 0.41
C ARG A 90 -4.32 -0.64 0.05
N PRO A 91 -3.66 0.54 0.21
CA PRO A 91 -4.25 1.81 -0.20
C PRO A 91 -4.57 1.90 -1.70
N LEU A 92 -3.78 1.23 -2.54
CA LEU A 92 -4.00 1.18 -3.99
C LEU A 92 -5.20 0.32 -4.33
N LEU A 93 -5.31 -0.84 -3.68
CA LEU A 93 -6.44 -1.74 -3.80
C LEU A 93 -7.74 -1.04 -3.39
N GLU A 94 -7.75 -0.39 -2.22
CA GLU A 94 -8.89 0.38 -1.71
C GLU A 94 -9.29 1.50 -2.67
N PHE A 95 -8.32 2.23 -3.22
CA PHE A 95 -8.59 3.29 -4.19
C PHE A 95 -9.25 2.77 -5.47
N CYS A 96 -8.91 1.58 -5.93
CA CYS A 96 -9.55 0.97 -7.12
C CYS A 96 -11.07 0.86 -6.97
N LEU A 97 -11.59 0.68 -5.74
CA LEU A 97 -13.03 0.64 -5.47
C LEU A 97 -13.74 1.97 -5.79
N SER A 98 -13.00 3.09 -5.81
CA SER A 98 -13.52 4.39 -6.26
C SER A 98 -13.77 4.45 -7.78
N LYS A 99 -13.32 3.43 -8.53
CA LYS A 99 -13.45 3.32 -10.00
C LYS A 99 -12.80 4.48 -10.76
N LYS A 100 -11.74 5.05 -10.19
CA LYS A 100 -10.94 6.15 -10.76
C LYS A 100 -9.59 5.64 -11.24
N PRO A 101 -8.97 6.30 -12.24
CA PRO A 101 -7.67 5.89 -12.78
C PRO A 101 -6.58 5.76 -11.73
N LEU A 102 -5.81 4.68 -11.83
CA LEU A 102 -4.65 4.40 -11.02
C LEU A 102 -3.38 4.44 -11.89
N ILE A 103 -2.34 5.14 -11.43
CA ILE A 103 -1.01 5.18 -12.05
C ILE A 103 -0.03 4.57 -11.05
N VAL A 104 0.63 3.47 -11.43
CA VAL A 104 1.51 2.71 -10.52
C VAL A 104 2.82 2.31 -11.18
N SER A 105 3.86 2.07 -10.36
CA SER A 105 5.06 1.38 -10.81
C SER A 105 4.73 -0.06 -11.20
N GLY A 106 5.32 -0.58 -12.28
CA GLY A 106 5.12 -1.95 -12.76
C GLY A 106 5.98 -2.98 -12.02
N TRP A 107 6.01 -2.92 -10.69
CA TRP A 107 6.87 -3.76 -9.87
C TRP A 107 6.32 -3.95 -8.46
N SER A 108 6.47 -5.17 -7.91
CA SER A 108 6.21 -5.52 -6.52
C SER A 108 4.74 -5.86 -6.23
N GLY A 109 4.38 -6.08 -4.96
CA GLY A 109 3.17 -6.79 -4.53
C GLY A 109 1.83 -6.23 -5.00
N HIS A 110 1.73 -4.95 -5.34
CA HIS A 110 0.48 -4.41 -5.89
C HIS A 110 0.18 -4.92 -7.32
N MET A 111 1.16 -5.50 -8.00
CA MET A 111 0.94 -6.11 -9.30
C MET A 111 0.10 -7.39 -9.22
N ASP A 112 -0.07 -7.97 -8.04
CA ASP A 112 -0.92 -9.15 -7.82
C ASP A 112 -2.42 -8.87 -8.05
N PHE A 113 -2.83 -7.62 -7.90
CA PHE A 113 -4.22 -7.21 -8.10
C PHE A 113 -4.43 -6.18 -9.22
N VAL A 114 -3.37 -5.66 -9.82
CA VAL A 114 -3.48 -4.72 -10.94
C VAL A 114 -3.56 -5.49 -12.26
N GLU A 115 -4.76 -5.53 -12.84
CA GLU A 115 -4.99 -6.23 -14.09
C GLU A 115 -4.36 -5.51 -15.29
N PRO A 116 -3.78 -6.25 -16.24
CA PRO A 116 -3.18 -5.68 -17.45
C PRO A 116 -4.16 -4.81 -18.23
N GLY A 117 -3.76 -3.57 -18.53
CA GLY A 117 -4.56 -2.62 -19.30
C GLY A 117 -5.69 -1.93 -18.54
N LEU A 118 -5.93 -2.29 -17.26
CA LEU A 118 -6.97 -1.66 -16.44
C LEU A 118 -6.45 -0.49 -15.58
N ALA A 119 -5.14 -0.43 -15.37
CA ALA A 119 -4.44 0.69 -14.74
C ALA A 119 -3.31 1.20 -15.65
N VAL A 120 -2.75 2.36 -15.33
CA VAL A 120 -1.56 2.89 -16.01
C VAL A 120 -0.32 2.40 -15.30
N VAL A 121 0.26 1.34 -15.83
CA VAL A 121 1.45 0.69 -15.30
C VAL A 121 2.70 1.31 -15.91
N LEU A 122 3.60 1.80 -15.07
CA LEU A 122 4.84 2.47 -15.46
C LEU A 122 5.98 1.46 -15.52
N GLY A 123 6.61 1.33 -16.66
CA GLY A 123 7.84 0.57 -16.82
C GLY A 123 9.03 1.23 -16.13
N GLY A 124 10.05 0.44 -15.91
CA GLY A 124 11.28 0.88 -15.24
C GLY A 124 12.29 -0.25 -15.15
N GLN A 125 13.25 -0.11 -14.26
CA GLN A 125 14.31 -1.10 -14.05
C GLN A 125 14.71 -1.14 -12.56
N LEU A 126 15.35 -2.23 -12.16
CA LEU A 126 15.99 -2.32 -10.86
C LEU A 126 17.32 -1.56 -10.89
N GLU A 127 17.51 -0.68 -9.92
CA GLU A 127 18.73 0.10 -9.73
C GLU A 127 19.19 -0.05 -8.29
N ASN A 128 20.49 0.07 -8.06
CA ASN A 128 21.04 0.03 -6.71
C ASN A 128 20.49 1.20 -5.89
N VAL A 129 20.33 0.96 -4.61
CA VAL A 129 19.89 1.99 -3.67
C VAL A 129 20.93 3.12 -3.64
N HIS A 130 20.48 4.35 -3.86
CA HIS A 130 21.37 5.50 -3.83
C HIS A 130 21.98 5.68 -2.44
N GLN A 131 23.26 6.01 -2.34
CA GLN A 131 24.00 6.17 -1.08
C GLN A 131 23.30 7.10 -0.09
N SER A 132 22.67 8.18 -0.56
CA SER A 132 21.95 9.12 0.31
C SER A 132 20.68 8.54 0.96
N ALA A 133 20.19 7.40 0.49
CA ALA A 133 19.05 6.71 1.05
C ALA A 133 19.47 5.48 1.88
N ALA A 134 20.73 5.09 1.80
CA ALA A 134 21.26 3.95 2.53
C ALA A 134 21.26 4.19 4.05
N ASN A 135 20.90 3.15 4.81
CA ASN A 135 20.91 3.14 6.27
C ASN A 135 21.11 1.71 6.77
N GLN A 136 20.96 1.47 8.06
CA GLN A 136 21.15 0.13 8.66
C GLN A 136 20.21 -0.96 8.11
N TRP A 137 19.05 -0.59 7.56
CA TRP A 137 18.04 -1.51 7.03
C TRP A 137 18.03 -1.57 5.49
N LEU A 138 18.32 -0.46 4.85
CA LEU A 138 18.33 -0.32 3.40
C LEU A 138 19.79 -0.06 2.95
N LYS A 139 20.48 -1.13 2.54
CA LYS A 139 21.88 -1.05 2.13
C LYS A 139 22.01 -0.59 0.69
N ALA A 140 23.13 0.07 0.36
CA ALA A 140 23.40 0.57 -0.99
C ALA A 140 23.53 -0.54 -2.05
N GLU A 141 23.93 -1.74 -1.64
CA GLU A 141 24.02 -2.93 -2.48
C GLU A 141 22.67 -3.55 -2.87
N TYR A 142 21.58 -3.19 -2.14
CA TYR A 142 20.24 -3.63 -2.47
C TYR A 142 19.71 -2.88 -3.69
N GLN A 143 18.71 -3.47 -4.33
CA GLN A 143 18.06 -2.88 -5.49
C GLN A 143 16.63 -2.47 -5.18
N TRP A 144 16.20 -1.41 -5.83
CA TRP A 144 14.83 -0.94 -5.82
C TRP A 144 14.37 -0.61 -7.23
N PHE A 145 13.08 -0.62 -7.45
CA PHE A 145 12.53 -0.30 -8.75
C PHE A 145 12.54 1.21 -9.01
N GLN A 146 13.10 1.61 -10.14
CA GLN A 146 13.10 2.99 -10.60
C GLN A 146 12.23 3.09 -11.87
N VAL A 147 11.10 3.79 -11.76
CA VAL A 147 10.23 4.03 -12.92
C VAL A 147 10.93 4.89 -13.96
N ASN A 148 10.62 4.65 -15.24
CA ASN A 148 11.09 5.49 -16.33
C ASN A 148 10.51 6.91 -16.20
N PRO A 149 11.36 7.96 -16.05
CA PRO A 149 10.89 9.33 -15.83
C PRO A 149 10.03 9.89 -16.97
N LYS A 150 10.33 9.50 -18.22
CA LYS A 150 9.55 9.92 -19.38
C LYS A 150 8.16 9.30 -19.35
N GLN A 151 8.05 8.00 -19.12
CA GLN A 151 6.76 7.32 -19.01
C GLN A 151 5.90 7.90 -17.88
N ALA A 152 6.50 8.22 -16.72
CA ALA A 152 5.77 8.83 -15.60
C ALA A 152 5.18 10.20 -15.99
N LYS A 153 5.97 11.05 -16.64
CA LYS A 153 5.50 12.36 -17.11
C LYS A 153 4.43 12.26 -18.20
N ASP A 154 4.62 11.35 -19.16
CA ASP A 154 3.66 11.08 -20.22
C ASP A 154 2.33 10.55 -19.66
N ALA A 155 2.39 9.65 -18.66
CA ALA A 155 1.21 9.14 -17.97
C ALA A 155 0.43 10.24 -17.26
N PHE A 156 1.11 11.12 -16.51
CA PHE A 156 0.47 12.25 -15.85
C PHE A 156 -0.24 13.16 -16.85
N LYS A 157 0.45 13.55 -17.92
CA LYS A 157 -0.11 14.37 -18.98
C LYS A 157 -1.30 13.70 -19.65
N ASN A 158 -1.17 12.41 -19.98
CA ASN A 158 -2.20 11.68 -20.71
C ASN A 158 -3.46 11.47 -19.86
N VAL A 159 -3.32 11.05 -18.60
CA VAL A 159 -4.46 10.89 -17.69
C VAL A 159 -5.17 12.23 -17.46
N PHE A 160 -4.42 13.34 -17.31
CA PHE A 160 -5.00 14.66 -17.14
C PHE A 160 -5.76 15.13 -18.42
N SER A 161 -5.14 15.01 -19.59
CA SER A 161 -5.71 15.53 -20.84
C SER A 161 -6.81 14.65 -21.43
N ASN A 162 -6.76 13.34 -21.21
CA ASN A 162 -7.63 12.33 -21.81
C ASN A 162 -8.40 11.53 -20.76
N TYR A 163 -8.74 12.12 -19.64
CA TYR A 163 -9.32 11.46 -18.47
C TYR A 163 -10.41 10.43 -18.79
N LYS A 164 -11.33 10.77 -19.69
CA LYS A 164 -12.46 9.90 -20.08
C LYS A 164 -12.01 8.53 -20.60
N LYS A 165 -10.84 8.43 -21.25
CA LYS A 165 -10.29 7.17 -21.78
C LYS A 165 -9.92 6.18 -20.66
N PHE A 166 -9.57 6.69 -19.49
CA PHE A 166 -9.10 5.87 -18.36
C PHE A 166 -10.22 5.47 -17.41
N VAL A 167 -11.40 6.09 -17.50
CA VAL A 167 -12.53 5.78 -16.61
C VAL A 167 -13.11 4.39 -16.87
N GLY A 168 -13.22 3.98 -18.13
CA GLY A 168 -13.74 2.64 -18.49
C GLY A 168 -12.88 1.50 -17.89
N PRO A 169 -11.56 1.47 -18.18
CA PRO A 169 -10.63 0.53 -17.55
C PRO A 169 -10.67 0.59 -16.03
N ALA A 170 -10.65 1.77 -15.42
CA ALA A 170 -10.70 1.92 -13.96
C ALA A 170 -11.97 1.34 -13.33
N LYS A 171 -13.13 1.44 -14.01
CA LYS A 171 -14.37 0.80 -13.56
C LYS A 171 -14.25 -0.73 -13.58
N LYS A 172 -13.63 -1.30 -14.61
CA LYS A 172 -13.38 -2.74 -14.69
C LYS A 172 -12.42 -3.19 -13.59
N GLN A 173 -11.33 -2.45 -13.36
CA GLN A 173 -10.40 -2.72 -12.26
C GLN A 173 -11.11 -2.71 -10.91
N GLY A 174 -11.94 -1.69 -10.64
CA GLY A 174 -12.70 -1.62 -9.40
C GLY A 174 -13.73 -2.76 -9.25
N HIS A 175 -14.30 -3.25 -10.34
CA HIS A 175 -15.18 -4.42 -10.30
C HIS A 175 -14.38 -5.70 -9.99
N TYR A 176 -13.27 -5.91 -10.66
CA TYR A 176 -12.36 -7.04 -10.40
C TYR A 176 -11.94 -7.09 -8.92
N ILE A 177 -11.48 -5.96 -8.37
CA ILE A 177 -11.12 -5.88 -6.94
C ILE A 177 -12.29 -6.26 -6.04
N LYS A 178 -13.48 -5.72 -6.31
CA LYS A 178 -14.67 -6.01 -5.50
C LYS A 178 -15.02 -7.50 -5.50
N THR A 179 -14.78 -8.21 -6.61
CA THR A 179 -15.11 -9.62 -6.77
C THR A 179 -14.02 -10.52 -6.21
N GLU A 180 -12.77 -10.33 -6.64
CA GLU A 180 -11.68 -11.27 -6.36
C GLU A 180 -10.96 -11.02 -5.03
N PHE A 181 -11.05 -9.79 -4.49
CA PHE A 181 -10.41 -9.39 -3.23
C PHE A 181 -11.43 -9.01 -2.14
N SER A 182 -12.66 -9.56 -2.23
CA SER A 182 -13.64 -9.45 -1.16
C SER A 182 -13.23 -10.27 0.06
N TYR A 183 -13.75 -9.91 1.23
CA TYR A 183 -13.51 -10.66 2.47
C TYR A 183 -13.91 -12.14 2.32
N ASP A 184 -15.09 -12.41 1.75
CA ASP A 184 -15.60 -13.78 1.57
C ASP A 184 -14.67 -14.58 0.65
N LYS A 185 -14.26 -13.99 -0.47
CA LYS A 185 -13.32 -14.65 -1.40
C LYS A 185 -11.98 -14.99 -0.73
N MET A 186 -11.42 -14.04 0.04
CA MET A 186 -10.17 -14.26 0.77
C MET A 186 -10.32 -15.31 1.88
N LYS A 187 -11.45 -15.29 2.60
CA LYS A 187 -11.79 -16.29 3.61
C LYS A 187 -11.84 -17.69 3.00
N ASP A 188 -12.54 -17.86 1.87
CA ASP A 188 -12.65 -19.14 1.18
C ASP A 188 -11.30 -19.63 0.67
N LEU A 189 -10.48 -18.73 0.09
CA LEU A 189 -9.13 -19.05 -0.38
C LEU A 189 -8.25 -19.56 0.78
N VAL A 190 -8.22 -18.82 1.89
CA VAL A 190 -7.45 -19.20 3.08
C VAL A 190 -7.98 -20.51 3.66
N GLY A 191 -9.30 -20.69 3.76
CA GLY A 191 -9.92 -21.93 4.21
C GLY A 191 -9.50 -23.13 3.36
N ASN A 192 -9.52 -23.01 2.04
CA ASN A 192 -9.10 -24.05 1.12
C ASN A 192 -7.60 -24.40 1.28
N ILE A 193 -6.75 -23.39 1.42
CA ILE A 193 -5.31 -23.59 1.64
C ILE A 193 -5.07 -24.34 2.97
N LEU A 194 -5.75 -23.91 4.04
CA LEU A 194 -5.61 -24.56 5.35
C LEU A 194 -6.11 -26.01 5.30
N ASN A 195 -7.29 -26.26 4.75
CA ASN A 195 -7.85 -27.61 4.64
C ASN A 195 -6.97 -28.55 3.81
N ALA A 196 -6.27 -28.04 2.81
CA ALA A 196 -5.36 -28.83 1.97
C ALA A 196 -4.00 -29.12 2.62
N ASN A 197 -3.57 -28.31 3.59
CA ASN A 197 -2.21 -28.37 4.13
C ASN A 197 -2.12 -28.67 5.64
N ILE A 198 -3.23 -28.58 6.37
CA ILE A 198 -3.24 -28.94 7.79
C ILE A 198 -3.35 -30.46 7.91
N PRO A 199 -2.41 -31.14 8.59
CA PRO A 199 -2.51 -32.58 8.83
C PRO A 199 -3.73 -32.88 9.70
N GLU A 200 -4.32 -34.05 9.48
CA GLU A 200 -5.36 -34.57 10.40
C GLU A 200 -4.73 -34.83 11.77
N PHE A 201 -5.19 -34.14 12.78
CA PHE A 201 -4.81 -34.36 14.15
C PHE A 201 -5.70 -35.48 14.75
N ALA A 202 -5.10 -36.39 15.53
CA ALA A 202 -5.85 -37.37 16.26
C ALA A 202 -6.87 -36.69 17.20
N THR A 203 -8.15 -36.96 16.98
CA THR A 203 -9.25 -36.37 17.76
C THR A 203 -9.31 -36.90 19.21
N GLU A 204 -8.68 -38.02 19.49
CA GLU A 204 -8.57 -38.62 20.84
C GLU A 204 -7.12 -39.01 21.14
N LEU A 205 -6.53 -38.39 22.14
CA LEU A 205 -5.33 -38.90 22.79
C LEU A 205 -5.78 -39.90 23.88
N LYS A 206 -5.69 -41.21 23.61
CA LYS A 206 -5.79 -42.21 24.67
C LYS A 206 -4.55 -42.12 25.53
N LEU A 207 -4.66 -41.40 26.64
CA LEU A 207 -3.64 -41.36 27.66
C LEU A 207 -3.71 -42.70 28.43
N ASN A 208 -2.79 -43.63 28.16
CA ASN A 208 -2.55 -44.77 29.05
C ASN A 208 -1.81 -44.26 30.28
N LEU A 209 -2.56 -43.76 31.24
CA LEU A 209 -2.02 -43.46 32.55
C LEU A 209 -1.80 -44.79 33.30
N PRO A 210 -0.63 -45.01 33.90
CA PRO A 210 -0.45 -46.17 34.78
C PRO A 210 -1.45 -46.10 35.94
N SER A 211 -2.13 -47.19 36.22
CA SER A 211 -3.01 -47.29 37.40
C SER A 211 -2.19 -46.97 38.65
N MET A 212 -2.54 -45.93 39.33
CA MET A 212 -1.99 -45.69 40.68
C MET A 212 -2.69 -46.66 41.63
N ASP A 213 -1.98 -47.73 42.02
CA ASP A 213 -2.40 -48.51 43.15
C ASP A 213 -2.44 -47.60 44.36
N THR A 214 -3.63 -47.27 44.81
CA THR A 214 -3.82 -46.56 46.09
C THR A 214 -3.38 -47.47 47.19
N PRO A 215 -2.29 -47.15 47.96
CA PRO A 215 -1.94 -47.96 49.11
C PRO A 215 -3.12 -47.96 50.08
N SER A 216 -3.61 -49.15 50.43
CA SER A 216 -4.61 -49.36 51.48
C SER A 216 -4.09 -48.77 52.78
N LEU A 217 -4.62 -47.67 53.23
CA LEU A 217 -4.37 -47.14 54.58
C LEU A 217 -5.00 -48.07 55.57
N THR A 218 -4.20 -48.94 56.21
CA THR A 218 -4.62 -49.68 57.41
C THR A 218 -4.65 -48.69 58.58
N THR A 219 -5.87 -48.37 59.06
CA THR A 219 -6.06 -47.56 60.25
C THR A 219 -5.43 -48.32 61.48
N PRO A 220 -4.55 -47.70 62.22
CA PRO A 220 -4.01 -48.28 63.42
C PRO A 220 -5.10 -48.48 64.50
N THR A 221 -5.24 -49.66 65.02
CA THR A 221 -6.13 -50.02 66.14
C THR A 221 -5.62 -49.37 67.42
N LEU A 222 -6.40 -48.37 67.94
CA LEU A 222 -6.11 -47.79 69.24
C LEU A 222 -6.34 -48.83 70.33
N LYS A 223 -5.29 -49.19 71.08
CA LYS A 223 -5.41 -49.97 72.31
C LYS A 223 -5.96 -49.03 73.41
N THR A 224 -7.15 -49.35 73.93
CA THR A 224 -7.67 -48.84 75.18
C THR A 224 -6.87 -49.34 76.37
N VAL A 225 -6.41 -48.42 77.22
CA VAL A 225 -5.82 -48.65 78.50
C VAL A 225 -6.91 -48.80 79.55
#